data_15397a67344b6f987f270f4e276ef932
#
_entry.id   15397a67344b6f987f270f4e276ef932
#
_cell.length_a   1.000
_cell.length_b   1.000
_cell.length_c   1.000
_cell.angle_alpha   90.00
_cell.angle_beta   90.00
_cell.angle_gamma   90.00
#
_symmetry.space_group_name_H-M   'P 1'
#
loop_
_entity.id
_entity.type
_entity.pdbx_description
1 polymer ?
#
loop_
_entity_poly.entity_id
_entity_poly.type
_entity_poly.pdbx_seq_one_letter_code
_entity_poly.pdbx_strand_id
1 'polypeptide(L)'
;MLFRSCVYNGQEQVGIRPGDKVLVIGAGPIGVMHALLANMQGAGLVMMNDLSPDRLRTCREIDPSIVTVEGNLKEQVMERTGGKGLDVCIVACPSPQAQTEAVELMGLFGRVLFFGGLPASRQPVPIDTNLVHYRQLSLHGSTRASLLQYRKVLEFVQSGRLQLGNMITRTYGLEEIGDAFAAAKGAAGMKHV
;
A
#
# COMPACT_ATOMS: atom_id res chain seq x y z
N MET A 1 -2.38 -13.54 9.75
CA MET A 1 -0.95 -13.40 10.08
C MET A 1 -0.02 -13.40 8.87
N LEU A 2 -0.28 -14.19 7.82
CA LEU A 2 0.58 -14.28 6.62
C LEU A 2 0.74 -12.97 5.82
N PHE A 3 -0.27 -12.13 5.71
CA PHE A 3 -0.22 -10.91 4.87
C PHE A 3 0.85 -9.89 5.29
N ARG A 4 1.24 -9.84 6.56
CA ARG A 4 2.24 -8.90 7.07
C ARG A 4 3.62 -9.14 6.47
N SER A 5 4.04 -10.39 6.35
CA SER A 5 5.32 -10.76 5.75
C SER A 5 5.32 -10.60 4.23
N CYS A 6 4.17 -10.78 3.56
CA CYS A 6 4.04 -10.46 2.13
C CYS A 6 4.25 -8.96 1.88
N VAL A 7 3.66 -8.09 2.72
CA VAL A 7 3.86 -6.63 2.65
C VAL A 7 5.34 -6.28 2.81
N TYR A 8 6.01 -6.88 3.80
CA TYR A 8 7.44 -6.66 4.01
C TYR A 8 8.27 -7.16 2.81
N ASN A 9 7.98 -8.35 2.27
CA ASN A 9 8.63 -8.85 1.05
C ASN A 9 8.50 -7.85 -0.11
N GLY A 10 7.30 -7.32 -0.34
CA GLY A 10 7.10 -6.30 -1.38
C GLY A 10 7.95 -5.06 -1.17
N GLN A 11 8.04 -4.58 0.06
CA GLN A 11 8.84 -3.39 0.37
C GLN A 11 10.36 -3.64 0.33
N GLU A 12 10.81 -4.84 0.64
CA GLU A 12 12.22 -5.21 0.41
C GLU A 12 12.58 -5.17 -1.08
N GLN A 13 11.65 -5.57 -1.99
CA GLN A 13 11.90 -5.51 -3.43
C GLN A 13 12.09 -4.07 -3.94
N VAL A 14 11.28 -3.13 -3.47
CA VAL A 14 11.38 -1.72 -3.90
C VAL A 14 12.40 -0.92 -3.09
N GLY A 15 12.80 -1.41 -1.91
CA GLY A 15 13.82 -0.80 -1.08
C GLY A 15 13.45 0.62 -0.63
N ILE A 16 12.42 0.77 0.20
CA ILE A 16 12.03 2.08 0.76
C ILE A 16 13.20 2.67 1.55
N ARG A 17 13.50 3.94 1.33
CA ARG A 17 14.62 4.66 1.90
C ARG A 17 14.13 5.82 2.78
N PRO A 18 14.90 6.23 3.79
CA PRO A 18 14.60 7.44 4.54
C PRO A 18 14.46 8.65 3.61
N GLY A 19 13.36 9.40 3.81
CA GLY A 19 13.04 10.57 3.01
C GLY A 19 12.25 10.31 1.73
N ASP A 20 12.04 9.05 1.32
CA ASP A 20 11.22 8.71 0.13
C ASP A 20 9.79 9.28 0.22
N LYS A 21 9.27 9.74 -0.89
CA LYS A 21 7.87 10.10 -1.10
C LYS A 21 7.13 8.89 -1.64
N VAL A 22 6.32 8.29 -0.79
CA VAL A 22 5.63 7.02 -1.05
C VAL A 22 4.16 7.26 -1.27
N LEU A 23 3.59 6.68 -2.33
CA LEU A 23 2.15 6.58 -2.52
C LEU A 23 1.72 5.11 -2.45
N VAL A 24 0.66 4.84 -1.70
CA VAL A 24 -0.03 3.55 -1.73
C VAL A 24 -1.41 3.73 -2.37
N ILE A 25 -1.70 3.02 -3.45
CA ILE A 25 -3.01 3.02 -4.11
C ILE A 25 -3.79 1.79 -3.64
N GLY A 26 -4.86 2.05 -2.90
CA GLY A 26 -5.72 1.06 -2.25
C GLY A 26 -5.59 1.10 -0.73
N ALA A 27 -6.60 1.67 -0.04
CA ALA A 27 -6.65 1.81 1.42
C ALA A 27 -7.36 0.63 2.11
N GLY A 28 -7.24 -0.58 1.58
CA GLY A 28 -7.63 -1.81 2.27
C GLY A 28 -6.59 -2.21 3.33
N PRO A 29 -6.83 -3.31 4.08
CA PRO A 29 -5.93 -3.75 5.15
C PRO A 29 -4.47 -3.94 4.71
N ILE A 30 -4.26 -4.37 3.46
CA ILE A 30 -2.92 -4.56 2.88
C ILE A 30 -2.26 -3.20 2.61
N GLY A 31 -2.99 -2.27 2.00
CA GLY A 31 -2.46 -0.93 1.71
C GLY A 31 -2.10 -0.16 2.98
N VAL A 32 -2.96 -0.21 4.01
CA VAL A 32 -2.66 0.42 5.30
C VAL A 32 -1.41 -0.20 5.95
N MET A 33 -1.24 -1.53 5.87
CA MET A 33 0.00 -2.16 6.35
C MET A 33 1.23 -1.69 5.57
N HIS A 34 1.12 -1.46 4.25
CA HIS A 34 2.20 -0.86 3.46
C HIS A 34 2.54 0.55 3.93
N ALA A 35 1.53 1.38 4.19
CA ALA A 35 1.75 2.74 4.67
C ALA A 35 2.43 2.78 6.05
N LEU A 36 1.93 1.99 7.01
CA LEU A 36 2.54 1.88 8.34
C LEU A 36 3.99 1.39 8.29
N LEU A 37 4.27 0.42 7.44
CA LEU A 37 5.62 -0.12 7.27
C LEU A 37 6.55 0.89 6.58
N ALA A 38 6.06 1.67 5.61
CA ALA A 38 6.82 2.73 4.96
C ALA A 38 7.20 3.85 5.95
N ASN A 39 6.25 4.27 6.81
CA ASN A 39 6.53 5.20 7.90
C ASN A 39 7.60 4.66 8.84
N MET A 40 7.48 3.39 9.26
CA MET A 40 8.49 2.75 10.12
C MET A 40 9.89 2.72 9.50
N GLN A 41 9.98 2.58 8.18
CA GLN A 41 11.25 2.59 7.43
C GLN A 41 11.81 4.00 7.20
N GLY A 42 11.10 5.05 7.60
CA GLY A 42 11.56 6.42 7.53
C GLY A 42 11.22 7.16 6.24
N ALA A 43 10.19 6.73 5.51
CA ALA A 43 9.65 7.51 4.39
C ALA A 43 9.38 8.96 4.84
N GLY A 44 9.75 9.92 4.02
CA GLY A 44 9.58 11.35 4.34
C GLY A 44 8.15 11.85 4.13
N LEU A 45 7.40 11.17 3.27
CA LEU A 45 5.98 11.41 3.02
C LEU A 45 5.31 10.11 2.62
N VAL A 46 4.25 9.73 3.32
CA VAL A 46 3.42 8.59 2.96
C VAL A 46 2.02 9.05 2.61
N MET A 47 1.64 8.85 1.36
CA MET A 47 0.34 9.17 0.81
C MET A 47 -0.49 7.91 0.59
N MET A 48 -1.81 8.02 0.78
CA MET A 48 -2.78 6.94 0.56
C MET A 48 -3.92 7.43 -0.32
N ASN A 49 -4.22 6.66 -1.37
CA ASN A 49 -5.37 6.88 -2.24
C ASN A 49 -6.30 5.66 -2.25
N ASP A 50 -7.59 5.89 -2.24
CA ASP A 50 -8.65 4.88 -2.46
C ASP A 50 -9.89 5.56 -3.04
N LEU A 51 -10.73 4.79 -3.71
CA LEU A 51 -12.03 5.26 -4.22
C LEU A 51 -13.07 5.44 -3.10
N SER A 52 -12.84 4.85 -1.92
CA SER A 52 -13.74 4.92 -0.76
C SER A 52 -13.26 5.97 0.24
N PRO A 53 -14.00 7.09 0.41
CA PRO A 53 -13.69 8.10 1.44
C PRO A 53 -13.69 7.51 2.87
N ASP A 54 -14.55 6.52 3.12
CA ASP A 54 -14.62 5.87 4.43
C ASP A 54 -13.34 5.11 4.77
N ARG A 55 -12.75 4.42 3.81
CA ARG A 55 -11.45 3.75 3.99
C ARG A 55 -10.33 4.75 4.23
N LEU A 56 -10.32 5.86 3.51
CA LEU A 56 -9.34 6.93 3.73
C LEU A 56 -9.51 7.56 5.11
N ARG A 57 -10.75 7.75 5.59
CA ARG A 57 -11.01 8.22 6.96
C ARG A 57 -10.46 7.23 8.00
N THR A 58 -10.79 5.94 7.87
CA THR A 58 -10.28 4.90 8.77
C THR A 58 -8.74 4.83 8.74
N CYS A 59 -8.13 5.04 7.59
CA CYS A 59 -6.67 5.09 7.48
C CYS A 59 -6.07 6.23 8.32
N ARG A 60 -6.66 7.43 8.29
CA ARG A 60 -6.25 8.58 9.13
C ARG A 60 -6.46 8.34 10.63
N GLU A 61 -7.52 7.60 10.98
CA GLU A 61 -7.78 7.22 12.38
C GLU A 61 -6.74 6.22 12.90
N ILE A 62 -6.25 5.31 12.03
CA ILE A 62 -5.21 4.33 12.37
C ILE A 62 -3.84 5.01 12.54
N ASP A 63 -3.47 5.89 11.62
CA ASP A 63 -2.22 6.64 11.65
C ASP A 63 -2.41 8.04 11.03
N PRO A 64 -2.53 9.10 11.85
CA PRO A 64 -2.73 10.47 11.37
C PRO A 64 -1.57 11.04 10.55
N SER A 65 -0.40 10.42 10.55
CA SER A 65 0.74 10.84 9.73
C SER A 65 0.59 10.48 8.25
N ILE A 66 -0.34 9.59 7.92
CA ILE A 66 -0.63 9.19 6.54
C ILE A 66 -1.50 10.27 5.88
N VAL A 67 -0.99 10.84 4.80
CA VAL A 67 -1.67 11.87 4.02
C VAL A 67 -2.62 11.22 3.02
N THR A 68 -3.92 11.37 3.21
CA THR A 68 -4.90 10.85 2.23
C THR A 68 -5.05 11.79 1.05
N VAL A 69 -5.18 11.19 -0.13
CA VAL A 69 -5.29 11.89 -1.41
C VAL A 69 -6.62 11.50 -2.07
N GLU A 70 -7.46 12.50 -2.34
CA GLU A 70 -8.79 12.37 -2.94
C GLU A 70 -8.87 13.22 -4.21
N GLY A 71 -9.75 12.85 -5.15
CA GLY A 71 -9.95 13.60 -6.39
C GLY A 71 -8.86 13.38 -7.45
N ASN A 72 -8.29 14.46 -7.99
CA ASN A 72 -7.25 14.36 -9.03
C ASN A 72 -5.91 13.91 -8.43
N LEU A 73 -5.66 12.61 -8.51
CA LEU A 73 -4.47 11.98 -7.92
C LEU A 73 -3.16 12.60 -8.45
N LYS A 74 -3.06 12.85 -9.74
CA LYS A 74 -1.87 13.41 -10.37
C LYS A 74 -1.56 14.82 -9.87
N GLU A 75 -2.54 15.69 -9.80
CA GLU A 75 -2.40 17.05 -9.30
C GLU A 75 -1.94 17.06 -7.83
N GLN A 76 -2.61 16.27 -7.00
CA GLN A 76 -2.30 16.13 -5.58
C GLN A 76 -0.88 15.60 -5.33
N VAL A 77 -0.45 14.62 -6.11
CA VAL A 77 0.91 14.08 -6.03
C VAL A 77 1.93 15.13 -6.47
N MET A 78 1.71 15.81 -7.59
CA MET A 78 2.65 16.83 -8.08
C MET A 78 2.78 17.99 -7.11
N GLU A 79 1.69 18.48 -6.55
CA GLU A 79 1.69 19.53 -5.52
C GLU A 79 2.56 19.13 -4.33
N ARG A 80 2.32 17.95 -3.73
CA ARG A 80 3.02 17.48 -2.52
C ARG A 80 4.46 17.06 -2.76
N THR A 81 4.82 16.78 -3.99
CA THR A 81 6.20 16.42 -4.37
C THR A 81 6.99 17.58 -4.97
N GLY A 82 6.40 18.78 -5.02
CA GLY A 82 7.02 19.96 -5.65
C GLY A 82 7.30 19.74 -7.15
N GLY A 83 6.39 19.06 -7.86
CA GLY A 83 6.49 18.75 -9.27
C GLY A 83 7.47 17.64 -9.64
N LYS A 84 8.14 17.03 -8.67
CA LYS A 84 9.20 16.02 -8.92
C LYS A 84 8.66 14.59 -9.13
N GLY A 85 7.42 14.32 -8.71
CA GLY A 85 6.85 12.98 -8.72
C GLY A 85 7.29 12.14 -7.51
N LEU A 86 6.90 10.87 -7.53
CA LEU A 86 7.09 9.91 -6.43
C LEU A 86 8.44 9.19 -6.52
N ASP A 87 9.00 8.84 -5.35
CA ASP A 87 10.13 7.91 -5.24
C ASP A 87 9.66 6.46 -5.25
N VAL A 88 8.51 6.18 -4.61
CA VAL A 88 7.91 4.83 -4.58
C VAL A 88 6.39 4.91 -4.77
N CYS A 89 5.85 4.04 -5.62
CA CYS A 89 4.41 3.81 -5.71
C CYS A 89 4.10 2.33 -5.49
N ILE A 90 3.16 2.03 -4.59
CA ILE A 90 2.72 0.67 -4.27
C ILE A 90 1.26 0.52 -4.69
N VAL A 91 1.01 -0.33 -5.68
CA VAL A 91 -0.36 -0.64 -6.12
C VAL A 91 -0.88 -1.83 -5.33
N ALA A 92 -1.70 -1.56 -4.31
CA ALA A 92 -2.28 -2.55 -3.40
C ALA A 92 -3.75 -2.90 -3.73
N CYS A 93 -4.19 -2.62 -4.94
CA CYS A 93 -5.53 -2.93 -5.44
C CYS A 93 -5.48 -3.64 -6.81
N PRO A 94 -6.50 -4.45 -7.16
CA PRO A 94 -6.53 -5.17 -8.43
C PRO A 94 -7.12 -4.30 -9.57
N SER A 95 -6.53 -3.13 -9.82
CA SER A 95 -6.97 -2.17 -10.84
C SER A 95 -5.91 -1.99 -11.94
N PRO A 96 -6.22 -2.31 -13.21
CA PRO A 96 -5.34 -2.04 -14.35
C PRO A 96 -5.00 -0.54 -14.46
N GLN A 97 -6.00 0.33 -14.28
CA GLN A 97 -5.82 1.77 -14.33
C GLN A 97 -4.82 2.26 -13.27
N ALA A 98 -4.95 1.78 -12.03
CA ALA A 98 -4.01 2.12 -10.96
C ALA A 98 -2.57 1.70 -11.28
N GLN A 99 -2.38 0.57 -11.99
CA GLN A 99 -1.05 0.13 -12.43
C GLN A 99 -0.45 1.05 -13.49
N THR A 100 -1.25 1.54 -14.44
CA THR A 100 -0.81 2.52 -15.44
C THR A 100 -0.50 3.87 -14.79
N GLU A 101 -1.42 4.41 -13.98
CA GLU A 101 -1.26 5.68 -13.28
C GLU A 101 -0.03 5.67 -12.35
N ALA A 102 0.25 4.55 -11.69
CA ALA A 102 1.43 4.43 -10.84
C ALA A 102 2.73 4.75 -11.58
N VAL A 103 2.88 4.32 -12.83
CA VAL A 103 4.07 4.60 -13.65
C VAL A 103 4.14 6.08 -14.05
N GLU A 104 3.00 6.69 -14.37
CA GLU A 104 2.92 8.11 -14.78
C GLU A 104 3.30 9.07 -13.64
N LEU A 105 3.01 8.71 -12.40
CA LEU A 105 3.23 9.53 -11.20
C LEU A 105 4.67 9.52 -10.70
N MET A 106 5.52 8.63 -11.23
CA MET A 106 6.89 8.48 -10.75
C MET A 106 7.78 9.67 -11.11
N GLY A 107 8.68 10.02 -10.19
CA GLY A 107 9.83 10.88 -10.45
C GLY A 107 10.99 10.11 -11.09
N LEU A 108 12.16 10.78 -11.23
CA LEU A 108 13.40 10.14 -11.68
C LEU A 108 13.83 9.06 -10.69
N PHE A 109 14.30 7.90 -11.21
CA PHE A 109 14.72 6.73 -10.43
C PHE A 109 13.61 6.13 -9.57
N GLY A 110 12.35 6.41 -9.90
CA GLY A 110 11.20 5.92 -9.18
C GLY A 110 11.04 4.40 -9.26
N ARG A 111 10.41 3.83 -8.23
CA ARG A 111 10.23 2.39 -8.05
C ARG A 111 8.75 2.06 -7.87
N VAL A 112 8.19 1.27 -8.75
CA VAL A 112 6.78 0.85 -8.69
C VAL A 112 6.69 -0.59 -8.20
N LEU A 113 5.82 -0.86 -7.23
CA LEU A 113 5.48 -2.20 -6.76
C LEU A 113 4.06 -2.57 -7.20
N PHE A 114 3.93 -3.53 -8.09
CA PHE A 114 2.67 -4.19 -8.40
C PHE A 114 2.40 -5.30 -7.38
N PHE A 115 1.81 -4.93 -6.25
CA PHE A 115 1.48 -5.85 -5.17
C PHE A 115 0.13 -6.54 -5.37
N GLY A 116 -0.88 -5.79 -5.81
CA GLY A 116 -2.19 -6.31 -6.17
C GLY A 116 -2.17 -6.98 -7.53
N GLY A 117 -2.25 -8.33 -7.56
CA GLY A 117 -2.39 -9.08 -8.80
C GLY A 117 -3.74 -8.85 -9.47
N LEU A 118 -3.76 -8.87 -10.80
CA LEU A 118 -4.99 -8.79 -11.58
C LEU A 118 -5.58 -10.20 -11.81
N PRO A 119 -6.91 -10.34 -11.93
CA PRO A 119 -7.52 -11.59 -12.38
C PRO A 119 -7.01 -12.02 -13.76
N ALA A 120 -6.84 -13.31 -13.97
CA ALA A 120 -6.34 -13.86 -15.25
C ALA A 120 -7.21 -13.51 -16.47
N SER A 121 -8.48 -13.16 -16.24
CA SER A 121 -9.42 -12.71 -17.29
C SER A 121 -9.18 -11.28 -17.76
N ARG A 122 -8.30 -10.52 -17.10
CA ARG A 122 -8.00 -9.13 -17.49
C ARG A 122 -6.96 -9.11 -18.62
N GLN A 123 -7.18 -8.19 -19.56
CA GLN A 123 -6.22 -7.93 -20.63
C GLN A 123 -4.90 -7.42 -20.06
N PRO A 124 -3.78 -7.61 -20.79
CA PRO A 124 -2.51 -6.99 -20.42
C PRO A 124 -2.65 -5.48 -20.19
N VAL A 125 -1.95 -4.96 -19.19
CA VAL A 125 -1.96 -3.55 -18.85
C VAL A 125 -0.93 -2.82 -19.73
N PRO A 126 -1.32 -1.81 -20.51
CA PRO A 126 -0.38 -1.01 -21.28
C PRO A 126 0.44 -0.12 -20.33
N ILE A 127 1.75 -0.13 -20.51
CA ILE A 127 2.69 0.72 -19.77
C ILE A 127 3.50 1.52 -20.79
N ASP A 128 3.60 2.84 -20.58
CA ASP A 128 4.48 3.68 -21.38
C ASP A 128 5.95 3.38 -21.04
N THR A 129 6.58 2.61 -21.92
CA THR A 129 7.98 2.21 -21.75
C THR A 129 8.97 3.38 -21.95
N ASN A 130 8.56 4.49 -22.58
CA ASN A 130 9.38 5.70 -22.65
C ASN A 130 9.50 6.36 -21.29
N LEU A 131 8.42 6.40 -20.49
CA LEU A 131 8.52 6.86 -19.10
C LEU A 131 9.49 5.99 -18.29
N VAL A 132 9.40 4.66 -18.46
CA VAL A 132 10.32 3.74 -17.77
C VAL A 132 11.77 4.02 -18.17
N HIS A 133 12.02 4.20 -19.46
CA HIS A 133 13.37 4.46 -20.00
C HIS A 133 13.93 5.82 -19.55
N TYR A 134 13.21 6.91 -19.86
CA TYR A 134 13.74 8.27 -19.64
C TYR A 134 13.76 8.71 -18.18
N ARG A 135 12.92 8.11 -17.33
CA ARG A 135 12.95 8.35 -15.88
C ARG A 135 13.75 7.31 -15.11
N GLN A 136 14.32 6.32 -15.79
CA GLN A 136 15.09 5.20 -15.19
C GLN A 136 14.29 4.50 -14.10
N LEU A 137 13.02 4.16 -14.38
CA LEU A 137 12.13 3.54 -13.42
C LEU A 137 12.46 2.06 -13.21
N SER A 138 12.18 1.55 -12.01
CA SER A 138 12.20 0.13 -11.70
C SER A 138 10.78 -0.36 -11.41
N LEU A 139 10.38 -1.44 -12.08
CA LEU A 139 9.07 -2.07 -11.91
C LEU A 139 9.25 -3.41 -11.20
N HIS A 140 8.58 -3.59 -10.08
CA HIS A 140 8.72 -4.76 -9.21
C HIS A 140 7.38 -5.48 -9.07
N GLY A 141 7.44 -6.81 -9.09
CA GLY A 141 6.34 -7.67 -8.64
C GLY A 141 6.75 -8.38 -7.36
N SER A 142 5.79 -8.69 -6.49
CA SER A 142 6.04 -9.53 -5.34
C SER A 142 4.89 -10.50 -5.08
N THR A 143 5.22 -11.67 -4.61
CA THR A 143 4.22 -12.65 -4.19
C THR A 143 4.76 -13.47 -3.03
N ARG A 144 3.88 -13.78 -2.05
CA ARG A 144 4.20 -14.57 -0.86
C ARG A 144 5.30 -13.91 0.00
N ALA A 145 5.93 -14.71 0.86
CA ALA A 145 7.05 -14.31 1.71
C ALA A 145 7.79 -15.53 2.23
N SER A 146 9.04 -15.35 2.61
CA SER A 146 9.87 -16.35 3.27
C SER A 146 9.60 -16.41 4.78
N LEU A 147 10.05 -17.50 5.42
CA LEU A 147 10.03 -17.63 6.88
C LEU A 147 10.91 -16.57 7.56
N LEU A 148 12.01 -16.20 6.92
CA LEU A 148 12.91 -15.14 7.44
C LEU A 148 12.20 -13.79 7.51
N GLN A 149 11.49 -13.40 6.45
CA GLN A 149 10.68 -12.18 6.41
C GLN A 149 9.55 -12.20 7.45
N TYR A 150 8.93 -13.36 7.64
CA TYR A 150 7.93 -13.53 8.70
C TYR A 150 8.50 -13.27 10.09
N ARG A 151 9.66 -13.85 10.41
CA ARG A 151 10.35 -13.62 11.70
C ARG A 151 10.72 -12.15 11.88
N LYS A 152 11.20 -11.50 10.81
CA LYS A 152 11.57 -10.08 10.84
C LYS A 152 10.37 -9.18 11.17
N VAL A 153 9.22 -9.44 10.58
CA VAL A 153 8.00 -8.68 10.88
C VAL A 153 7.55 -8.92 12.33
N LEU A 154 7.70 -10.14 12.87
CA LEU A 154 7.40 -10.38 14.29
C LEU A 154 8.31 -9.56 15.20
N GLU A 155 9.61 -9.44 14.90
CA GLU A 155 10.54 -8.58 15.65
C GLU A 155 10.08 -7.11 15.63
N PHE A 156 9.62 -6.58 14.50
CA PHE A 156 9.10 -5.21 14.41
C PHE A 156 7.86 -5.01 15.29
N VAL A 157 6.95 -5.98 15.32
CA VAL A 157 5.77 -5.92 16.17
C VAL A 157 6.13 -6.06 17.64
N GLN A 158 6.99 -7.01 18.01
CA GLN A 158 7.42 -7.25 19.38
C GLN A 158 8.19 -6.08 19.98
N SER A 159 9.02 -5.41 19.16
CA SER A 159 9.75 -4.21 19.58
C SER A 159 8.89 -2.94 19.65
N GLY A 160 7.60 -3.01 19.31
CA GLY A 160 6.70 -1.86 19.26
C GLY A 160 6.93 -0.91 18.08
N ARG A 161 7.90 -1.19 17.19
CA ARG A 161 8.21 -0.35 16.03
C ARG A 161 7.09 -0.37 14.98
N LEU A 162 6.39 -1.48 14.85
CA LEU A 162 5.24 -1.64 13.96
C LEU A 162 3.98 -1.94 14.78
N GLN A 163 3.13 -0.94 14.94
CA GLN A 163 1.89 -1.05 15.71
C GLN A 163 0.74 -1.41 14.76
N LEU A 164 0.16 -2.59 14.93
CA LEU A 164 -0.92 -3.12 14.09
C LEU A 164 -2.24 -3.30 14.86
N GLY A 165 -2.26 -3.00 16.16
CA GLY A 165 -3.44 -3.13 17.01
C GLY A 165 -4.61 -2.28 16.52
N ASN A 166 -4.32 -1.04 16.12
CA ASN A 166 -5.32 -0.09 15.64
C ASN A 166 -5.99 -0.52 14.30
N MET A 167 -5.43 -1.50 13.60
CA MET A 167 -6.07 -2.08 12.42
C MET A 167 -7.22 -3.03 12.75
N ILE A 168 -7.31 -3.53 13.99
CA ILE A 168 -8.43 -4.38 14.43
C ILE A 168 -9.62 -3.47 14.66
N THR A 169 -10.57 -3.47 13.75
CA THR A 169 -11.74 -2.58 13.79
C THR A 169 -12.92 -3.22 14.49
N ARG A 170 -12.96 -4.55 14.60
CA ARG A 170 -14.01 -5.28 15.31
C ARG A 170 -13.56 -6.68 15.73
N THR A 171 -14.02 -7.11 16.90
CA THR A 171 -13.84 -8.45 17.45
C THR A 171 -15.19 -9.16 17.53
N TYR A 172 -15.22 -10.47 17.30
CA TYR A 172 -16.42 -11.29 17.30
C TYR A 172 -16.22 -12.54 18.16
N GLY A 173 -17.29 -13.01 18.80
CA GLY A 173 -17.33 -14.36 19.36
C GLY A 173 -17.40 -15.43 18.26
N LEU A 174 -17.09 -16.68 18.60
CA LEU A 174 -17.19 -17.78 17.63
C LEU A 174 -18.61 -17.98 17.09
N GLU A 175 -19.61 -17.70 17.91
CA GLU A 175 -21.03 -17.74 17.57
C GLU A 175 -21.43 -16.68 16.54
N GLU A 176 -20.68 -15.58 16.44
CA GLU A 176 -20.91 -14.47 15.51
C GLU A 176 -20.11 -14.61 14.20
N ILE A 177 -19.54 -15.77 13.93
CA ILE A 177 -18.65 -15.98 12.75
C ILE A 177 -19.35 -15.65 11.43
N GLY A 178 -20.67 -15.87 11.33
CA GLY A 178 -21.47 -15.50 10.16
C GLY A 178 -21.46 -13.99 9.91
N ASP A 179 -21.63 -13.19 10.97
CA ASP A 179 -21.61 -11.73 10.92
C ASP A 179 -20.22 -11.21 10.61
N ALA A 180 -19.18 -11.83 11.14
CA ALA A 180 -17.78 -11.51 10.82
C ALA A 180 -17.48 -11.69 9.32
N PHE A 181 -17.94 -12.79 8.73
CA PHE A 181 -17.80 -13.04 7.29
C PHE A 181 -18.62 -12.04 6.46
N ALA A 182 -19.84 -11.72 6.87
CA ALA A 182 -20.68 -10.73 6.19
C ALA A 182 -20.03 -9.34 6.19
N ALA A 183 -19.51 -8.91 7.34
CA ALA A 183 -18.80 -7.64 7.48
C ALA A 183 -17.53 -7.59 6.62
N ALA A 184 -16.73 -8.66 6.62
CA ALA A 184 -15.53 -8.77 5.80
C ALA A 184 -15.84 -8.73 4.30
N LYS A 185 -16.92 -9.41 3.86
CA LYS A 185 -17.39 -9.40 2.47
C LYS A 185 -17.91 -8.03 2.04
N GLY A 186 -18.58 -7.32 2.95
CA GLY A 186 -19.06 -5.95 2.74
C GLY A 186 -17.95 -4.89 2.79
N ALA A 187 -16.69 -5.30 3.02
CA ALA A 187 -15.52 -4.42 3.19
C ALA A 187 -15.73 -3.35 4.29
N ALA A 188 -16.52 -3.66 5.31
CA ALA A 188 -16.76 -2.79 6.46
C ALA A 188 -15.56 -2.89 7.43
N GLY A 189 -14.88 -1.77 7.69
CA GLY A 189 -13.70 -1.73 8.56
C GLY A 189 -12.43 -2.29 7.91
N MET A 190 -11.37 -2.48 8.70
CA MET A 190 -10.04 -2.92 8.23
C MET A 190 -9.78 -4.39 8.55
N LYS A 191 -9.90 -4.78 9.80
CA LYS A 191 -9.60 -6.14 10.26
C LYS A 191 -10.65 -6.61 11.25
N HIS A 192 -11.22 -7.76 11.00
CA HIS A 192 -12.14 -8.47 11.88
C HIS A 192 -11.39 -9.63 12.55
N VAL A 193 -11.52 -9.79 13.84
CA VAL A 193 -10.87 -10.83 14.66
C VAL A 193 -11.89 -11.49 15.59
#